data_5f8c40f4a251b9ab1aa6d101c8c2d7b4
#
_entry.id   5f8c40f4a251b9ab1aa6d101c8c2d7b4
#
_cell.length_a   1.000
_cell.length_b   1.000
_cell.length_c   1.000
_cell.angle_alpha   90.00
_cell.angle_beta   90.00
_cell.angle_gamma   90.00
#
_symmetry.space_group_name_H-M   'P 1'
#
loop_
_entity.id
_entity.type
_entity.pdbx_description
1 polymer ?
#
loop_
_entity_poly.entity_id
_entity_poly.type
_entity_poly.pdbx_seq_one_letter_code
_entity_poly.pdbx_strand_id
1 'polypeptide(L)'
;MLSQTAQDPPATQGRRASRPFSRFERADAVAQAEASTTSGAARLRRLSRRTVRAWRARRRRDPDRPALSAFLDSPEGARALHRIVLAALFVFGVMGGAGAATLRTFFVMAGLSPWIACSESTLRRTSATMIHEIGAWGDATGQRLGDALRGSVERMISIALDETWKRSMILVAMDTASGFVLAEVHAAARDAATWTATLAKAVGALPVRVVQAVADEAKGIAACIAGMLGVHRGSDLFHGLHELGPVVGALHGKLAEAEAAADKTGVAQRAAQGTDGAQEARAKHAEHRGAVRRLRDRIDTVCECIRGLSRVFHPVDLATGERVEASAVGRQLEQYLARILYAAEESGVRAKVIERIAKVLRLVPTWTASLTWWERFESAQREALGLSAELSAFVRDVLIPWAYLTHRLGVASHATERAELRDVLAAVTAKLAASAAWSALLPTVQEALQRWAVGIVAHFVRTSSCVEGRNGFLSLRYHHRRALPPELLKALTVIHNYVLRRDDGTTAANRLFGVSHADLFEHLLQVIPPLPLPRKRAA
;
A
#
# COMPACT_ATOMS: atom_id res chain seq x y z
N MET A 1 35.56 -31.73 68.42
CA MET A 1 35.38 -33.20 68.17
C MET A 1 34.38 -33.39 67.09
N LEU A 2 34.87 -34.08 66.04
CA LEU A 2 34.15 -34.77 64.94
C LEU A 2 33.37 -33.89 63.95
N SER A 3 34.08 -33.58 62.87
CA SER A 3 33.57 -33.25 61.54
C SER A 3 32.84 -34.46 60.91
N GLN A 4 31.66 -34.24 60.37
CA GLN A 4 31.06 -35.15 59.38
C GLN A 4 30.99 -34.44 58.06
N THR A 5 31.83 -34.88 57.12
CA THR A 5 31.79 -34.56 55.72
C THR A 5 30.63 -35.27 55.09
N ALA A 6 29.61 -34.50 54.61
CA ALA A 6 28.56 -35.02 53.75
C ALA A 6 29.12 -35.16 52.34
N GLN A 7 29.18 -36.36 51.85
CA GLN A 7 29.47 -36.67 50.42
C GLN A 7 28.27 -36.34 49.56
N ASP A 8 28.43 -35.44 48.57
CA ASP A 8 27.45 -35.22 47.52
C ASP A 8 27.28 -36.46 46.64
N PRO A 9 26.03 -36.82 46.27
CA PRO A 9 25.79 -37.92 45.34
C PRO A 9 26.26 -37.56 43.93
N PRO A 10 26.72 -38.53 43.09
CA PRO A 10 27.22 -38.25 41.77
C PRO A 10 26.13 -37.71 40.87
N ALA A 11 26.40 -36.56 40.21
CA ALA A 11 25.55 -35.93 39.21
C ALA A 11 25.20 -36.94 38.12
N THR A 12 23.94 -37.34 38.03
CA THR A 12 23.39 -38.09 36.89
C THR A 12 23.54 -37.21 35.63
N GLN A 13 24.47 -37.60 34.76
CA GLN A 13 24.62 -37.00 33.44
C GLN A 13 23.30 -37.20 32.68
N GLY A 14 22.45 -36.16 32.69
CA GLY A 14 21.28 -36.10 31.85
C GLY A 14 21.65 -36.29 30.40
N ARG A 15 21.10 -37.34 29.76
CA ARG A 15 21.18 -37.52 28.32
C ARG A 15 20.80 -36.22 27.62
N ARG A 16 21.77 -35.49 27.05
CA ARG A 16 21.53 -34.37 26.15
C ARG A 16 20.56 -34.86 25.07
N ALA A 17 19.35 -34.30 25.03
CA ALA A 17 18.40 -34.52 23.96
C ALA A 17 19.10 -34.18 22.63
N SER A 18 19.40 -35.18 21.82
CA SER A 18 20.09 -34.98 20.54
C SER A 18 19.15 -34.19 19.62
N ARG A 19 19.57 -33.00 19.22
CA ARG A 19 18.89 -32.21 18.20
C ARG A 19 18.64 -33.09 16.96
N PRO A 20 17.39 -33.16 16.45
CA PRO A 20 17.11 -33.93 15.25
C PRO A 20 17.87 -33.33 14.04
N PHE A 21 18.59 -34.15 13.30
CA PHE A 21 19.31 -33.74 12.11
C PHE A 21 18.34 -33.17 11.04
N SER A 22 18.69 -32.04 10.47
CA SER A 22 17.97 -31.43 9.37
C SER A 22 18.02 -32.29 8.11
N ARG A 23 17.15 -32.05 7.16
CA ARG A 23 17.18 -32.71 5.86
C ARG A 23 18.49 -32.43 5.11
N PHE A 24 19.01 -31.20 5.20
CA PHE A 24 20.29 -30.82 4.59
C PHE A 24 21.45 -31.60 5.17
N GLU A 25 21.54 -31.69 6.50
CA GLU A 25 22.61 -32.48 7.15
C GLU A 25 22.58 -33.94 6.75
N ARG A 26 21.37 -34.50 6.54
CA ARG A 26 21.23 -35.91 6.07
C ARG A 26 21.62 -36.06 4.62
N ALA A 27 21.18 -35.16 3.72
CA ALA A 27 21.50 -35.16 2.30
C ALA A 27 23.02 -35.02 2.09
N ASP A 28 23.64 -34.06 2.78
CA ASP A 28 25.08 -33.85 2.75
C ASP A 28 25.88 -35.09 3.24
N ALA A 29 25.44 -35.71 4.33
CA ALA A 29 26.11 -36.90 4.86
C ALA A 29 26.01 -38.10 3.89
N VAL A 30 24.88 -38.24 3.20
CA VAL A 30 24.67 -39.29 2.20
C VAL A 30 25.50 -39.02 0.94
N ALA A 31 25.48 -37.77 0.42
CA ALA A 31 26.30 -37.40 -0.74
C ALA A 31 27.79 -37.60 -0.48
N GLN A 32 28.27 -37.24 0.70
CA GLN A 32 29.65 -37.44 1.12
C GLN A 32 30.01 -38.93 1.27
N ALA A 33 29.04 -39.76 1.73
CA ALA A 33 29.23 -41.21 1.80
C ALA A 33 29.25 -41.89 0.42
N GLU A 34 28.68 -41.25 -0.59
CA GLU A 34 28.72 -41.71 -2.00
C GLU A 34 30.00 -41.27 -2.70
N ALA A 35 30.46 -40.04 -2.45
CA ALA A 35 31.70 -39.50 -3.00
C ALA A 35 32.97 -40.12 -2.39
N SER A 36 32.88 -40.70 -1.18
CA SER A 36 34.02 -41.31 -0.49
C SER A 36 33.67 -42.69 0.08
N THR A 37 33.47 -42.76 1.38
CA THR A 37 33.02 -43.98 2.07
C THR A 37 32.01 -43.62 3.18
N THR A 38 31.11 -44.57 3.49
CA THR A 38 30.19 -44.43 4.63
C THR A 38 30.95 -44.21 5.95
N SER A 39 32.14 -44.78 6.09
CA SER A 39 32.99 -44.60 7.26
C SER A 39 33.64 -43.23 7.31
N GLY A 40 34.10 -42.69 6.17
CA GLY A 40 34.65 -41.35 6.05
C GLY A 40 33.62 -40.28 6.34
N ALA A 41 32.44 -40.37 5.72
CA ALA A 41 31.31 -39.44 5.96
C ALA A 41 30.84 -39.49 7.42
N ALA A 42 30.71 -40.67 8.01
CA ALA A 42 30.32 -40.84 9.41
C ALA A 42 31.34 -40.19 10.36
N ARG A 43 32.63 -40.34 10.12
CA ARG A 43 33.70 -39.75 10.93
C ARG A 43 33.73 -38.24 10.81
N LEU A 44 33.67 -37.70 9.58
CA LEU A 44 33.72 -36.27 9.33
C LEU A 44 32.53 -35.53 9.96
N ARG A 45 31.37 -36.15 9.93
CA ARG A 45 30.12 -35.56 10.48
C ARG A 45 29.86 -35.98 11.93
N ARG A 46 30.77 -36.67 12.60
CA ARG A 46 30.61 -37.23 13.97
C ARG A 46 29.31 -38.04 14.14
N LEU A 47 28.98 -38.85 13.14
CA LEU A 47 27.80 -39.71 13.07
C LEU A 47 28.17 -41.20 13.21
N SER A 48 27.18 -42.02 13.61
CA SER A 48 27.38 -43.47 13.52
C SER A 48 27.31 -43.97 12.07
N ARG A 49 28.13 -44.97 11.71
CA ARG A 49 28.03 -45.65 10.39
C ARG A 49 26.62 -46.21 10.16
N ARG A 50 25.97 -46.70 11.22
CA ARG A 50 24.58 -47.20 11.17
C ARG A 50 23.62 -46.11 10.75
N THR A 51 23.76 -44.88 11.29
CA THR A 51 22.95 -43.74 10.95
C THR A 51 23.06 -43.36 9.47
N VAL A 52 24.29 -43.24 8.95
CA VAL A 52 24.53 -42.91 7.54
C VAL A 52 24.00 -44.01 6.62
N ARG A 53 24.24 -45.29 6.94
CA ARG A 53 23.66 -46.43 6.20
C ARG A 53 22.14 -46.41 6.18
N ALA A 54 21.50 -46.14 7.34
CA ALA A 54 20.05 -46.04 7.44
C ALA A 54 19.50 -44.89 6.58
N TRP A 55 20.20 -43.76 6.49
CA TRP A 55 19.80 -42.64 5.62
C TRP A 55 19.95 -43.00 4.15
N ARG A 56 21.04 -43.66 3.72
CA ARG A 56 21.19 -44.17 2.35
C ARG A 56 20.10 -45.18 1.98
N ALA A 57 19.77 -46.11 2.87
CA ALA A 57 18.72 -47.11 2.65
C ALA A 57 17.29 -46.52 2.63
N ARG A 58 17.09 -45.33 3.24
CA ARG A 58 15.82 -44.63 3.25
C ARG A 58 15.61 -43.70 2.07
N ARG A 59 16.56 -43.65 1.11
CA ARG A 59 16.35 -42.94 -0.13
C ARG A 59 15.06 -43.42 -0.79
N ARG A 60 14.13 -42.51 -1.00
CA ARG A 60 12.91 -42.80 -1.72
C ARG A 60 13.21 -42.73 -3.20
N ARG A 61 13.16 -43.85 -3.86
CA ARG A 61 13.17 -43.92 -5.31
C ARG A 61 11.73 -44.04 -5.77
N ASP A 62 11.30 -43.08 -6.58
CA ASP A 62 10.12 -43.24 -7.40
C ASP A 62 10.53 -44.03 -8.63
N PRO A 63 10.04 -45.24 -8.82
CA PRO A 63 10.46 -46.09 -9.96
C PRO A 63 10.08 -45.45 -11.31
N ASP A 64 9.00 -44.63 -11.32
CA ASP A 64 8.53 -43.98 -12.53
C ASP A 64 9.30 -42.68 -12.85
N ARG A 65 10.02 -42.12 -11.86
CA ARG A 65 10.81 -40.87 -11.97
C ARG A 65 12.14 -40.94 -11.26
N PRO A 66 13.03 -41.85 -11.65
CA PRO A 66 14.28 -42.10 -10.93
C PRO A 66 15.22 -40.89 -10.91
N ALA A 67 15.31 -40.12 -12.00
CA ALA A 67 16.16 -38.94 -12.09
C ALA A 67 15.67 -37.82 -11.15
N LEU A 68 14.37 -37.56 -11.07
CA LEU A 68 13.78 -36.60 -10.15
C LEU A 68 14.00 -36.98 -8.69
N SER A 69 13.85 -38.28 -8.38
CA SER A 69 14.10 -38.81 -7.04
C SER A 69 15.58 -38.65 -6.64
N ALA A 70 16.51 -38.95 -7.55
CA ALA A 70 17.93 -38.74 -7.32
C ALA A 70 18.28 -37.28 -7.09
N PHE A 71 17.71 -36.36 -7.88
CA PHE A 71 17.89 -34.92 -7.70
C PHE A 71 17.34 -34.44 -6.37
N LEU A 72 16.07 -34.73 -6.04
CA LEU A 72 15.44 -34.24 -4.81
C LEU A 72 16.04 -34.82 -3.52
N ASP A 73 16.76 -35.94 -3.62
CA ASP A 73 17.54 -36.53 -2.53
C ASP A 73 18.97 -35.99 -2.46
N SER A 74 19.44 -35.25 -3.47
CA SER A 74 20.76 -34.59 -3.45
C SER A 74 20.73 -33.34 -2.54
N PRO A 75 21.89 -32.83 -2.10
CA PRO A 75 21.97 -31.58 -1.37
C PRO A 75 21.39 -30.40 -2.12
N GLU A 76 21.65 -30.27 -3.44
CA GLU A 76 21.10 -29.23 -4.30
C GLU A 76 19.59 -29.33 -4.41
N GLY A 77 19.07 -30.51 -4.70
CA GLY A 77 17.64 -30.76 -4.79
C GLY A 77 16.90 -30.53 -3.47
N ALA A 78 17.53 -30.89 -2.35
CA ALA A 78 16.98 -30.60 -1.03
C ALA A 78 16.89 -29.08 -0.76
N ARG A 79 17.89 -28.29 -1.15
CA ARG A 79 17.87 -26.82 -1.05
C ARG A 79 16.81 -26.22 -1.99
N ALA A 80 16.76 -26.66 -3.25
CA ALA A 80 15.76 -26.21 -4.21
C ALA A 80 14.33 -26.50 -3.72
N LEU A 81 14.09 -27.71 -3.21
CA LEU A 81 12.79 -28.07 -2.66
C LEU A 81 12.42 -27.23 -1.44
N HIS A 82 13.38 -26.96 -0.54
CA HIS A 82 13.14 -26.07 0.61
C HIS A 82 12.75 -24.68 0.16
N ARG A 83 13.45 -24.10 -0.82
CA ARG A 83 13.13 -22.80 -1.42
C ARG A 83 11.73 -22.78 -2.02
N ILE A 84 11.34 -23.78 -2.81
CA ILE A 84 10.00 -23.89 -3.40
C ILE A 84 8.92 -23.97 -2.31
N VAL A 85 9.16 -24.78 -1.27
CA VAL A 85 8.19 -24.93 -0.16
C VAL A 85 8.01 -23.63 0.60
N LEU A 86 9.10 -22.95 0.96
CA LEU A 86 9.00 -21.67 1.67
C LEU A 86 8.41 -20.58 0.78
N ALA A 87 8.74 -20.54 -0.51
CA ALA A 87 8.12 -19.60 -1.46
C ALA A 87 6.61 -19.82 -1.55
N ALA A 88 6.14 -21.07 -1.63
CA ALA A 88 4.72 -21.37 -1.65
C ALA A 88 4.00 -20.97 -0.34
N LEU A 89 4.62 -21.20 0.81
CA LEU A 89 4.09 -20.79 2.11
C LEU A 89 4.07 -19.25 2.23
N PHE A 90 5.10 -18.57 1.76
CA PHE A 90 5.22 -17.13 1.79
C PHE A 90 4.21 -16.47 0.85
N VAL A 91 4.26 -16.80 -0.45
CA VAL A 91 3.44 -16.14 -1.48
C VAL A 91 1.96 -16.54 -1.36
N PHE A 92 1.65 -17.84 -1.39
CA PHE A 92 0.26 -18.28 -1.35
C PHE A 92 -0.32 -18.27 0.07
N GLY A 93 0.48 -18.65 1.06
CA GLY A 93 0.05 -18.75 2.46
C GLY A 93 -0.02 -17.39 3.17
N VAL A 94 1.12 -16.73 3.35
CA VAL A 94 1.19 -15.47 4.10
C VAL A 94 0.65 -14.31 3.27
N MET A 95 1.15 -14.07 2.08
CA MET A 95 0.68 -12.95 1.23
C MET A 95 -0.72 -13.21 0.65
N GLY A 96 -0.95 -14.34 0.01
CA GLY A 96 -2.18 -14.65 -0.71
C GLY A 96 -3.33 -15.17 0.16
N GLY A 97 -3.08 -15.63 1.38
CA GLY A 97 -4.14 -16.09 2.28
C GLY A 97 -4.58 -17.54 2.12
N ALA A 98 -3.90 -18.33 1.30
CA ALA A 98 -4.23 -19.74 1.16
C ALA A 98 -4.11 -20.48 2.50
N GLY A 99 -5.14 -21.26 2.83
CA GLY A 99 -5.16 -22.09 4.03
C GLY A 99 -4.23 -23.31 3.92
N ALA A 100 -3.94 -23.95 5.06
CA ALA A 100 -3.10 -25.14 5.11
C ALA A 100 -3.65 -26.30 4.24
N ALA A 101 -4.97 -26.43 4.12
CA ALA A 101 -5.61 -27.42 3.25
C ALA A 101 -5.30 -27.16 1.76
N THR A 102 -5.43 -25.90 1.31
CA THR A 102 -5.09 -25.49 -0.07
C THR A 102 -3.61 -25.71 -0.37
N LEU A 103 -2.73 -25.31 0.55
CA LEU A 103 -1.29 -25.54 0.43
C LEU A 103 -0.93 -27.04 0.38
N ARG A 104 -1.60 -27.84 1.20
CA ARG A 104 -1.45 -29.31 1.14
C ARG A 104 -1.87 -29.84 -0.23
N THR A 105 -3.01 -29.41 -0.74
CA THR A 105 -3.48 -29.81 -2.08
C THR A 105 -2.47 -29.41 -3.15
N PHE A 106 -1.93 -28.20 -3.11
CA PHE A 106 -0.86 -27.76 -4.00
C PHE A 106 0.35 -28.71 -3.97
N PHE A 107 0.87 -29.02 -2.79
CA PHE A 107 2.04 -29.92 -2.68
C PHE A 107 1.75 -31.34 -3.11
N VAL A 108 0.52 -31.84 -2.92
CA VAL A 108 0.10 -33.15 -3.43
C VAL A 108 0.02 -33.15 -4.96
N MET A 109 -0.64 -32.15 -5.55
CA MET A 109 -0.77 -32.01 -7.01
C MET A 109 0.59 -31.75 -7.69
N ALA A 110 1.49 -31.02 -7.05
CA ALA A 110 2.85 -30.82 -7.51
C ALA A 110 3.74 -32.09 -7.38
N GLY A 111 3.21 -33.20 -6.84
CA GLY A 111 3.94 -34.45 -6.65
C GLY A 111 5.03 -34.37 -5.57
N LEU A 112 5.00 -33.37 -4.68
CA LEU A 112 6.05 -33.15 -3.68
C LEU A 112 5.80 -33.86 -2.34
N SER A 113 4.60 -34.39 -2.12
CA SER A 113 4.22 -35.08 -0.87
C SER A 113 5.11 -36.29 -0.48
N PRO A 114 5.80 -36.99 -1.39
CA PRO A 114 6.75 -38.01 -0.98
C PRO A 114 8.03 -37.47 -0.30
N TRP A 115 8.41 -36.21 -0.58
CA TRP A 115 9.65 -35.61 -0.09
C TRP A 115 9.46 -34.61 1.05
N ILE A 116 8.22 -34.18 1.35
CA ILE A 116 7.90 -33.23 2.43
C ILE A 116 6.72 -33.70 3.26
N ALA A 117 6.78 -33.49 4.58
CA ALA A 117 5.62 -33.68 5.44
C ALA A 117 4.65 -32.52 5.26
N CYS A 118 3.70 -32.67 4.35
CA CYS A 118 2.71 -31.66 4.01
C CYS A 118 1.37 -31.85 4.75
N SER A 119 1.36 -32.39 5.98
CA SER A 119 0.15 -32.41 6.79
C SER A 119 -0.27 -31.00 7.16
N GLU A 120 -1.59 -30.73 7.26
CA GLU A 120 -2.08 -29.40 7.59
C GLU A 120 -1.51 -28.85 8.89
N SER A 121 -1.32 -29.72 9.90
CA SER A 121 -0.72 -29.34 11.19
C SER A 121 0.74 -28.91 11.04
N THR A 122 1.51 -29.58 10.16
CA THR A 122 2.89 -29.21 9.86
C THR A 122 2.92 -27.86 9.12
N LEU A 123 2.08 -27.69 8.11
CA LEU A 123 2.03 -26.46 7.32
C LEU A 123 1.59 -25.27 8.16
N ARG A 124 0.57 -25.43 9.03
CA ARG A 124 0.15 -24.37 9.97
C ARG A 124 1.28 -23.96 10.92
N ARG A 125 2.02 -24.91 11.47
CA ARG A 125 3.14 -24.62 12.36
C ARG A 125 4.25 -23.87 11.65
N THR A 126 4.65 -24.33 10.46
CA THR A 126 5.68 -23.65 9.66
C THR A 126 5.24 -22.27 9.24
N SER A 127 3.96 -22.07 8.85
CA SER A 127 3.41 -20.74 8.55
C SER A 127 3.42 -19.82 9.78
N ALA A 128 3.09 -20.33 10.97
CA ALA A 128 3.15 -19.55 12.20
C ALA A 128 4.59 -19.13 12.54
N THR A 129 5.56 -20.05 12.43
CA THR A 129 6.98 -19.72 12.57
C THR A 129 7.41 -18.66 11.55
N MET A 130 7.01 -18.80 10.29
CA MET A 130 7.31 -17.82 9.23
C MET A 130 6.75 -16.43 9.56
N ILE A 131 5.50 -16.34 10.00
CA ILE A 131 4.86 -15.08 10.41
C ILE A 131 5.64 -14.42 11.56
N HIS A 132 6.05 -15.20 12.56
CA HIS A 132 6.86 -14.72 13.68
C HIS A 132 8.23 -14.18 13.21
N GLU A 133 8.95 -14.96 12.39
CA GLU A 133 10.27 -14.57 11.87
C GLU A 133 10.21 -13.32 10.98
N ILE A 134 9.15 -13.17 10.16
CA ILE A 134 8.92 -11.95 9.38
C ILE A 134 8.81 -10.74 10.32
N GLY A 135 8.01 -10.84 11.39
CA GLY A 135 7.83 -9.77 12.36
C GLY A 135 9.13 -9.39 13.07
N ALA A 136 9.88 -10.38 13.54
CA ALA A 136 11.17 -10.18 14.22
C ALA A 136 12.23 -9.56 13.30
N TRP A 137 12.32 -10.04 12.06
CA TRP A 137 13.23 -9.48 11.05
C TRP A 137 12.87 -8.02 10.73
N GLY A 138 11.57 -7.71 10.62
CA GLY A 138 11.09 -6.36 10.36
C GLY A 138 11.50 -5.38 11.46
N ASP A 139 11.34 -5.75 12.73
CA ASP A 139 11.77 -4.94 13.88
C ASP A 139 13.28 -4.68 13.85
N ALA A 140 14.08 -5.74 13.70
CA ALA A 140 15.54 -5.64 13.68
C ALA A 140 16.06 -4.82 12.48
N THR A 141 15.41 -4.95 11.32
CA THR A 141 15.78 -4.22 10.11
C THR A 141 15.36 -2.75 10.22
N GLY A 142 14.13 -2.47 10.70
CA GLY A 142 13.66 -1.12 10.93
C GLY A 142 14.54 -0.35 11.92
N GLN A 143 14.95 -1.00 13.01
CA GLN A 143 15.87 -0.40 13.98
C GLN A 143 17.22 -0.06 13.35
N ARG A 144 17.86 -0.99 12.64
CA ARG A 144 19.15 -0.76 11.97
C ARG A 144 19.08 0.39 10.97
N LEU A 145 18.02 0.45 10.16
CA LEU A 145 17.82 1.51 9.18
C LEU A 145 17.55 2.86 9.85
N GLY A 146 16.76 2.88 10.93
CA GLY A 146 16.53 4.07 11.74
C GLY A 146 17.83 4.59 12.38
N ASP A 147 18.64 3.71 12.94
CA ASP A 147 19.93 4.06 13.53
C ASP A 147 20.91 4.63 12.49
N ALA A 148 20.92 4.07 11.27
CA ALA A 148 21.74 4.59 10.17
C ALA A 148 21.33 6.01 9.73
N LEU A 149 20.04 6.37 9.84
CA LEU A 149 19.57 7.71 9.54
C LEU A 149 19.83 8.73 10.65
N ARG A 150 19.95 8.33 11.92
CA ARG A 150 20.14 9.25 13.05
C ARG A 150 21.41 10.10 12.98
N GLY A 151 22.37 9.71 12.16
CA GLY A 151 23.57 10.49 11.86
C GLY A 151 23.44 11.43 10.67
N SER A 152 22.28 11.47 9.99
CA SER A 152 22.00 12.30 8.82
C SER A 152 21.01 13.43 9.15
N VAL A 153 20.70 14.27 8.15
CA VAL A 153 19.67 15.30 8.27
C VAL A 153 18.31 14.65 8.51
N GLU A 154 17.55 15.17 9.48
CA GLU A 154 16.21 14.74 9.82
C GLU A 154 15.30 14.75 8.57
N ARG A 155 14.69 13.61 8.27
CA ARG A 155 13.89 13.47 7.06
C ARG A 155 12.46 14.00 7.28
N MET A 156 12.05 14.98 6.49
CA MET A 156 10.67 15.45 6.47
C MET A 156 9.77 14.41 5.80
N ILE A 157 8.59 14.15 6.39
CA ILE A 157 7.56 13.28 5.85
C ILE A 157 6.17 13.92 5.93
N SER A 158 5.33 13.61 4.98
CA SER A 158 3.89 13.88 5.03
C SER A 158 3.14 12.58 5.22
N ILE A 159 2.25 12.52 6.20
CA ILE A 159 1.56 11.28 6.57
C ILE A 159 0.08 11.31 6.19
N ALA A 160 -0.44 10.15 5.81
CA ALA A 160 -1.87 9.91 5.69
C ALA A 160 -2.34 9.00 6.82
N LEU A 161 -3.49 9.34 7.41
CA LEU A 161 -4.09 8.64 8.55
C LEU A 161 -5.50 8.20 8.18
N ASP A 162 -5.87 6.98 8.56
CA ASP A 162 -7.21 6.46 8.36
C ASP A 162 -7.52 5.31 9.33
N GLU A 163 -8.80 4.98 9.45
CA GLU A 163 -9.33 3.93 10.31
C GLU A 163 -10.08 2.90 9.48
N THR A 164 -9.81 1.61 9.69
CA THR A 164 -10.58 0.55 9.04
C THR A 164 -11.12 -0.44 10.05
N TRP A 165 -12.34 -0.90 9.84
CA TRP A 165 -13.00 -1.85 10.72
C TRP A 165 -13.02 -3.26 10.11
N LYS A 166 -12.38 -4.22 10.81
CA LYS A 166 -12.33 -5.64 10.42
C LYS A 166 -12.54 -6.54 11.65
N ARG A 167 -13.73 -6.60 12.23
CA ARG A 167 -14.07 -7.12 13.56
C ARG A 167 -13.44 -6.35 14.72
N SER A 168 -12.33 -5.72 14.52
CA SER A 168 -11.69 -4.76 15.41
C SER A 168 -11.27 -3.56 14.61
N MET A 169 -11.13 -2.43 15.26
CA MET A 169 -10.57 -1.23 14.68
C MET A 169 -9.10 -1.48 14.36
N ILE A 170 -8.66 -1.05 13.18
CA ILE A 170 -7.25 -0.98 12.79
C ILE A 170 -6.95 0.47 12.45
N LEU A 171 -5.96 1.05 13.14
CA LEU A 171 -5.43 2.38 12.85
C LEU A 171 -4.29 2.22 11.87
N VAL A 172 -4.31 3.03 10.80
CA VAL A 172 -3.29 2.99 9.74
C VAL A 172 -2.68 4.37 9.55
N ALA A 173 -1.35 4.46 9.60
CA ALA A 173 -0.58 5.66 9.31
C ALA A 173 0.51 5.33 8.29
N MET A 174 0.60 6.12 7.22
CA MET A 174 1.58 5.89 6.15
C MET A 174 2.28 7.19 5.76
N ASP A 175 3.58 7.13 5.46
CA ASP A 175 4.24 8.20 4.71
C ASP A 175 3.77 8.19 3.26
N THR A 176 3.27 9.32 2.80
CA THR A 176 2.60 9.44 1.49
C THR A 176 3.58 9.34 0.32
N ALA A 177 4.81 9.82 0.49
CA ALA A 177 5.82 9.83 -0.55
C ALA A 177 6.41 8.44 -0.78
N SER A 178 6.89 7.80 0.27
CA SER A 178 7.49 6.45 0.18
C SER A 178 6.46 5.34 0.11
N GLY A 179 5.26 5.55 0.64
CA GLY A 179 4.26 4.52 0.89
C GLY A 179 4.60 3.61 2.08
N PHE A 180 5.53 4.03 2.94
CA PHE A 180 5.91 3.25 4.12
C PHE A 180 4.82 3.30 5.18
N VAL A 181 4.37 2.14 5.63
CA VAL A 181 3.41 2.01 6.73
C VAL A 181 4.16 2.24 8.04
N LEU A 182 3.90 3.39 8.67
CA LEU A 182 4.47 3.79 9.96
C LEU A 182 3.81 3.05 11.12
N ALA A 183 2.48 2.95 11.08
CA ALA A 183 1.68 2.22 12.03
C ALA A 183 0.53 1.49 11.33
N GLU A 184 0.29 0.25 11.74
CA GLU A 184 -0.86 -0.56 11.33
C GLU A 184 -1.18 -1.49 12.49
N VAL A 185 -2.11 -1.07 13.36
CA VAL A 185 -2.31 -1.74 14.65
C VAL A 185 -3.79 -1.89 14.99
N HIS A 186 -4.13 -2.99 15.63
CA HIS A 186 -5.43 -3.13 16.27
C HIS A 186 -5.57 -2.16 17.44
N ALA A 187 -6.71 -1.49 17.53
CA ALA A 187 -7.02 -0.54 18.58
C ALA A 187 -8.39 -0.84 19.21
N ALA A 188 -8.51 -0.59 20.49
CA ALA A 188 -9.78 -0.70 21.20
C ALA A 188 -10.68 0.51 20.99
N ALA A 189 -10.09 1.68 20.69
CA ALA A 189 -10.77 2.95 20.45
C ALA A 189 -10.11 3.71 19.29
N ARG A 190 -10.81 4.74 18.82
CA ARG A 190 -10.35 5.67 17.77
C ARG A 190 -10.29 7.12 18.26
N ASP A 191 -10.14 7.29 19.56
CA ASP A 191 -10.02 8.61 20.17
C ASP A 191 -8.62 9.21 20.00
N ALA A 192 -8.49 10.48 20.36
CA ALA A 192 -7.24 11.20 20.25
C ALA A 192 -6.11 10.58 21.08
N ALA A 193 -6.40 10.02 22.25
CA ALA A 193 -5.40 9.40 23.12
C ALA A 193 -4.80 8.14 22.48
N THR A 194 -5.65 7.28 21.91
CA THR A 194 -5.23 6.05 21.21
C THR A 194 -4.38 6.39 19.97
N TRP A 195 -4.80 7.39 19.18
CA TRP A 195 -4.01 7.87 18.04
C TRP A 195 -2.68 8.47 18.47
N THR A 196 -2.68 9.32 19.51
CA THR A 196 -1.45 9.92 20.06
C THR A 196 -0.46 8.86 20.50
N ALA A 197 -0.89 7.86 21.28
CA ALA A 197 -0.01 6.78 21.71
C ALA A 197 0.55 5.96 20.53
N THR A 198 -0.29 5.70 19.52
CA THR A 198 0.10 4.96 18.31
C THR A 198 1.15 5.70 17.51
N LEU A 199 0.90 7.00 17.21
CA LEU A 199 1.81 7.81 16.40
C LEU A 199 3.09 8.17 17.16
N ALA A 200 3.02 8.46 18.47
CA ALA A 200 4.20 8.72 19.29
C ALA A 200 5.19 7.56 19.23
N LYS A 201 4.67 6.33 19.33
CA LYS A 201 5.48 5.11 19.19
C LYS A 201 6.07 4.96 17.79
N ALA A 202 5.26 5.17 16.74
CA ALA A 202 5.66 4.93 15.35
C ALA A 202 6.66 5.98 14.86
N VAL A 203 6.39 7.27 15.10
CA VAL A 203 7.25 8.39 14.69
C VAL A 203 8.49 8.47 15.56
N GLY A 204 8.35 8.28 16.88
CA GLY A 204 9.50 8.35 17.83
C GLY A 204 10.53 7.23 17.61
N ALA A 205 10.18 6.14 16.94
CA ALA A 205 11.10 5.08 16.57
C ALA A 205 12.00 5.45 15.37
N LEU A 206 11.66 6.50 14.62
CA LEU A 206 12.33 6.89 13.37
C LEU A 206 12.87 8.33 13.45
N PRO A 207 14.02 8.64 12.82
CA PRO A 207 14.55 10.00 12.74
C PRO A 207 13.85 10.80 11.63
N VAL A 208 12.55 11.00 11.79
CA VAL A 208 11.70 11.70 10.82
C VAL A 208 10.92 12.83 11.49
N ARG A 209 10.68 13.88 10.74
CA ARG A 209 9.83 15.01 11.16
C ARG A 209 8.57 15.03 10.29
N VAL A 210 7.41 14.86 10.91
CA VAL A 210 6.13 15.04 10.23
C VAL A 210 5.95 16.53 9.95
N VAL A 211 5.65 16.89 8.70
CA VAL A 211 5.41 18.29 8.28
C VAL A 211 3.96 18.54 7.90
N GLN A 212 3.23 17.49 7.52
CA GLN A 212 1.80 17.54 7.19
C GLN A 212 1.16 16.20 7.54
N ALA A 213 -0.12 16.23 7.92
CA ALA A 213 -0.96 15.04 8.06
C ALA A 213 -2.25 15.22 7.25
N VAL A 214 -2.62 14.23 6.44
CA VAL A 214 -3.87 14.20 5.66
C VAL A 214 -4.77 13.10 6.20
N ALA A 215 -6.01 13.43 6.47
CA ALA A 215 -7.00 12.52 7.02
C ALA A 215 -8.42 12.97 6.66
N ASP A 216 -9.37 12.09 6.92
CA ASP A 216 -10.78 12.45 6.94
C ASP A 216 -11.13 13.40 8.13
N GLU A 217 -12.42 13.72 8.28
CA GLU A 217 -12.90 14.60 9.34
C GLU A 217 -13.14 13.88 10.70
N ALA A 218 -12.52 12.71 10.93
CA ALA A 218 -12.64 11.97 12.19
C ALA A 218 -12.08 12.79 13.36
N LYS A 219 -12.91 13.02 14.38
CA LYS A 219 -12.59 13.91 15.51
C LYS A 219 -11.33 13.45 16.28
N GLY A 220 -11.13 12.13 16.44
CA GLY A 220 -9.98 11.57 17.14
C GLY A 220 -8.67 11.86 16.40
N ILE A 221 -8.65 11.68 15.09
CA ILE A 221 -7.50 11.98 14.24
C ILE A 221 -7.23 13.49 14.24
N ALA A 222 -8.25 14.31 14.04
CA ALA A 222 -8.11 15.76 14.03
C ALA A 222 -7.52 16.32 15.34
N ALA A 223 -8.00 15.82 16.49
CA ALA A 223 -7.50 16.20 17.80
C ALA A 223 -6.06 15.72 18.05
N CYS A 224 -5.69 14.52 17.57
CA CYS A 224 -4.33 14.00 17.66
C CYS A 224 -3.37 14.85 16.81
N ILE A 225 -3.73 15.20 15.57
CA ILE A 225 -2.90 16.04 14.70
C ILE A 225 -2.65 17.40 15.35
N ALA A 226 -3.71 18.05 15.86
CA ALA A 226 -3.61 19.37 16.48
C ALA A 226 -2.81 19.36 17.79
N GLY A 227 -3.04 18.35 18.66
CA GLY A 227 -2.48 18.32 20.00
C GLY A 227 -1.07 17.71 20.06
N MET A 228 -0.81 16.63 19.31
CA MET A 228 0.47 15.91 19.38
C MET A 228 1.44 16.35 18.28
N LEU A 229 0.96 16.39 17.03
CA LEU A 229 1.87 16.68 15.90
C LEU A 229 2.07 18.18 15.71
N GLY A 230 1.08 19.01 15.97
CA GLY A 230 1.15 20.46 15.79
C GLY A 230 1.42 20.89 14.34
N VAL A 231 1.07 20.03 13.37
CA VAL A 231 1.32 20.26 11.94
C VAL A 231 0.04 20.62 11.19
N HIS A 232 0.19 21.06 9.94
CA HIS A 232 -0.96 21.29 9.08
C HIS A 232 -1.76 20.02 8.85
N ARG A 233 -3.08 20.08 9.07
CA ARG A 233 -4.04 19.04 8.72
C ARG A 233 -4.65 19.32 7.36
N GLY A 234 -4.32 18.50 6.35
CA GLY A 234 -5.00 18.47 5.07
C GLY A 234 -6.28 17.67 5.15
N SER A 235 -7.39 18.20 4.60
CA SER A 235 -8.63 17.46 4.42
C SER A 235 -8.55 16.61 3.16
N ASP A 236 -9.06 15.38 3.23
CA ASP A 236 -9.01 14.43 2.13
C ASP A 236 -9.99 14.80 1.00
N LEU A 237 -9.46 15.16 -0.17
CA LEU A 237 -10.25 15.44 -1.37
C LEU A 237 -11.08 14.23 -1.81
N PHE A 238 -10.53 13.00 -1.71
CA PHE A 238 -11.24 11.78 -2.11
C PHE A 238 -12.54 11.60 -1.33
N HIS A 239 -12.50 11.77 -0.01
CA HIS A 239 -13.70 11.70 0.84
C HIS A 239 -14.72 12.79 0.48
N GLY A 240 -14.26 14.01 0.18
CA GLY A 240 -15.15 15.08 -0.29
C GLY A 240 -15.83 14.71 -1.61
N LEU A 241 -15.08 14.21 -2.60
CA LEU A 241 -15.65 13.80 -3.88
C LEU A 241 -16.60 12.59 -3.75
N HIS A 242 -16.30 11.67 -2.84
CA HIS A 242 -17.16 10.50 -2.56
C HIS A 242 -18.56 10.92 -2.03
N GLU A 243 -18.64 12.01 -1.26
CA GLU A 243 -19.92 12.58 -0.80
C GLU A 243 -20.82 13.06 -1.97
N LEU A 244 -20.25 13.34 -3.15
CA LEU A 244 -21.01 13.74 -4.34
C LEU A 244 -21.56 12.56 -5.16
N GLY A 245 -21.09 11.34 -4.94
CA GLY A 245 -21.58 10.15 -5.64
C GLY A 245 -23.10 9.95 -5.53
N PRO A 246 -23.73 10.05 -4.34
CA PRO A 246 -25.17 9.97 -4.18
C PRO A 246 -25.97 11.05 -4.93
N VAL A 247 -25.35 12.21 -5.25
CA VAL A 247 -26.00 13.25 -6.07
C VAL A 247 -26.19 12.76 -7.50
N VAL A 248 -25.13 12.19 -8.06
CA VAL A 248 -25.16 11.56 -9.40
C VAL A 248 -26.19 10.42 -9.44
N GLY A 249 -26.19 9.55 -8.42
CA GLY A 249 -27.16 8.47 -8.29
C GLY A 249 -28.61 8.96 -8.22
N ALA A 250 -28.88 10.04 -7.48
CA ALA A 250 -30.21 10.64 -7.39
C ALA A 250 -30.68 11.23 -8.73
N LEU A 251 -29.77 11.90 -9.47
CA LEU A 251 -30.08 12.42 -10.81
C LEU A 251 -30.38 11.28 -11.81
N HIS A 252 -29.62 10.18 -11.77
CA HIS A 252 -29.95 9.00 -12.58
C HIS A 252 -31.30 8.38 -12.22
N GLY A 253 -31.69 8.39 -10.93
CA GLY A 253 -33.03 7.99 -10.51
C GLY A 253 -34.12 8.88 -11.14
N LYS A 254 -33.91 10.20 -11.14
CA LYS A 254 -34.82 11.16 -11.79
C LYS A 254 -34.88 10.97 -13.30
N LEU A 255 -33.75 10.69 -13.93
CA LEU A 255 -33.69 10.39 -15.36
C LEU A 255 -34.53 9.13 -15.70
N ALA A 256 -34.39 8.07 -14.93
CA ALA A 256 -35.17 6.84 -15.14
C ALA A 256 -36.68 7.08 -14.98
N GLU A 257 -37.09 7.89 -13.98
CA GLU A 257 -38.50 8.32 -13.82
C GLU A 257 -39.01 9.07 -15.07
N ALA A 258 -38.20 10.01 -15.59
CA ALA A 258 -38.55 10.82 -16.76
C ALA A 258 -38.58 10.00 -18.05
N GLU A 259 -37.67 9.05 -18.22
CA GLU A 259 -37.64 8.11 -19.35
C GLU A 259 -38.90 7.23 -19.36
N ALA A 260 -39.29 6.66 -18.23
CA ALA A 260 -40.52 5.88 -18.10
C ALA A 260 -41.77 6.71 -18.41
N ALA A 261 -41.79 7.99 -17.99
CA ALA A 261 -42.90 8.90 -18.34
C ALA A 261 -42.91 9.25 -19.83
N ALA A 262 -41.77 9.47 -20.45
CA ALA A 262 -41.66 9.70 -21.90
C ALA A 262 -42.10 8.49 -22.71
N ASP A 263 -41.73 7.27 -22.32
CA ASP A 263 -42.14 6.04 -22.97
C ASP A 263 -43.65 5.85 -22.89
N LYS A 264 -44.25 6.04 -21.70
CA LYS A 264 -45.69 5.97 -21.50
C LYS A 264 -46.45 6.98 -22.38
N THR A 265 -45.99 8.22 -22.45
CA THR A 265 -46.61 9.24 -23.30
C THR A 265 -46.34 9.00 -24.78
N GLY A 266 -45.25 8.36 -25.17
CA GLY A 266 -44.98 7.92 -26.54
C GLY A 266 -45.94 6.82 -27.02
N VAL A 267 -46.30 5.88 -26.14
CA VAL A 267 -47.36 4.88 -26.42
C VAL A 267 -48.71 5.59 -26.58
N ALA A 268 -49.06 6.51 -25.67
CA ALA A 268 -50.31 7.25 -25.74
C ALA A 268 -50.39 8.14 -27.00
N GLN A 269 -49.32 8.76 -27.43
CA GLN A 269 -49.24 9.56 -28.65
C GLN A 269 -49.52 8.69 -29.89
N ARG A 270 -48.95 7.47 -29.97
CA ARG A 270 -49.19 6.55 -31.08
C ARG A 270 -50.67 6.09 -31.11
N ALA A 271 -51.25 5.81 -29.95
CA ALA A 271 -52.66 5.40 -29.87
C ALA A 271 -53.64 6.53 -30.23
N ALA A 272 -53.26 7.81 -30.00
CA ALA A 272 -54.10 8.98 -30.30
C ALA A 272 -53.98 9.43 -31.77
N GLN A 273 -53.20 8.80 -32.63
CA GLN A 273 -53.07 9.17 -34.03
C GLN A 273 -54.40 9.08 -34.76
N GLY A 274 -54.80 10.18 -35.43
CA GLY A 274 -56.09 10.29 -36.16
C GLY A 274 -57.30 10.63 -35.29
N THR A 275 -57.13 10.92 -34.00
CA THR A 275 -58.18 11.37 -33.10
C THR A 275 -58.03 12.85 -32.75
N ASP A 276 -59.10 13.49 -32.20
CA ASP A 276 -59.09 14.90 -31.75
C ASP A 276 -58.06 15.18 -30.67
N GLY A 277 -57.64 14.15 -29.89
CA GLY A 277 -56.60 14.25 -28.84
C GLY A 277 -55.16 14.12 -29.32
N ALA A 278 -54.88 13.98 -30.63
CA ALA A 278 -53.56 13.72 -31.17
C ALA A 278 -52.57 14.88 -30.91
N GLN A 279 -53.01 16.13 -30.94
CA GLN A 279 -52.14 17.29 -30.70
C GLN A 279 -51.74 17.41 -29.24
N GLU A 280 -52.64 17.20 -28.29
CA GLU A 280 -52.35 17.20 -26.86
C GLU A 280 -51.36 16.06 -26.49
N ALA A 281 -51.59 14.87 -27.00
CA ALA A 281 -50.71 13.73 -26.78
C ALA A 281 -49.29 13.96 -27.31
N ARG A 282 -49.14 14.65 -28.47
CA ARG A 282 -47.83 15.07 -29.01
C ARG A 282 -47.14 16.08 -28.13
N ALA A 283 -47.87 17.13 -27.67
CA ALA A 283 -47.33 18.14 -26.80
C ALA A 283 -46.81 17.53 -25.47
N LYS A 284 -47.59 16.65 -24.84
CA LYS A 284 -47.25 15.96 -23.61
C LYS A 284 -46.03 15.05 -23.77
N HIS A 285 -45.94 14.31 -24.86
CA HIS A 285 -44.77 13.48 -25.18
C HIS A 285 -43.52 14.36 -25.42
N ALA A 286 -43.63 15.46 -26.15
CA ALA A 286 -42.54 16.41 -26.40
C ALA A 286 -42.04 17.04 -25.09
N GLU A 287 -42.94 17.36 -24.14
CA GLU A 287 -42.58 17.86 -22.80
C GLU A 287 -41.74 16.84 -22.03
N HIS A 288 -42.20 15.57 -21.94
CA HIS A 288 -41.44 14.52 -21.23
C HIS A 288 -40.09 14.22 -21.90
N ARG A 289 -39.98 14.22 -23.22
CA ARG A 289 -38.71 14.12 -23.92
C ARG A 289 -37.80 15.30 -23.65
N GLY A 290 -38.37 16.52 -23.51
CA GLY A 290 -37.62 17.68 -23.07
C GLY A 290 -37.08 17.55 -21.66
N ALA A 291 -37.84 16.98 -20.73
CA ALA A 291 -37.39 16.67 -19.38
C ALA A 291 -36.23 15.66 -19.35
N VAL A 292 -36.31 14.59 -20.16
CA VAL A 292 -35.22 13.61 -20.30
C VAL A 292 -33.92 14.28 -20.78
N ARG A 293 -33.99 15.13 -21.81
CA ARG A 293 -32.80 15.86 -22.31
C ARG A 293 -32.20 16.74 -21.23
N ARG A 294 -33.01 17.59 -20.56
CA ARG A 294 -32.52 18.46 -19.47
C ARG A 294 -31.84 17.69 -18.35
N LEU A 295 -32.36 16.52 -17.97
CA LEU A 295 -31.74 15.69 -16.93
C LEU A 295 -30.42 15.08 -17.38
N ARG A 296 -30.29 14.64 -18.64
CA ARG A 296 -29.03 14.17 -19.19
C ARG A 296 -27.97 15.28 -19.19
N ASP A 297 -28.32 16.47 -19.69
CA ASP A 297 -27.43 17.63 -19.71
C ASP A 297 -26.97 18.02 -18.29
N ARG A 298 -27.86 17.92 -17.29
CA ARG A 298 -27.54 18.18 -15.89
C ARG A 298 -26.60 17.11 -15.30
N ILE A 299 -26.80 15.85 -15.62
CA ILE A 299 -25.92 14.75 -15.21
C ILE A 299 -24.52 14.97 -15.78
N ASP A 300 -24.43 15.29 -17.06
CA ASP A 300 -23.15 15.56 -17.73
C ASP A 300 -22.45 16.76 -17.07
N THR A 301 -23.19 17.85 -16.81
CA THR A 301 -22.68 19.04 -16.09
C THR A 301 -22.15 18.67 -14.70
N VAL A 302 -22.90 17.89 -13.93
CA VAL A 302 -22.47 17.46 -12.58
C VAL A 302 -21.21 16.59 -12.65
N CYS A 303 -21.16 15.64 -13.59
CA CYS A 303 -19.99 14.79 -13.79
C CYS A 303 -18.75 15.60 -14.22
N GLU A 304 -18.92 16.61 -15.08
CA GLU A 304 -17.84 17.52 -15.46
C GLU A 304 -17.37 18.36 -14.29
N CYS A 305 -18.29 18.90 -13.48
CA CYS A 305 -17.94 19.66 -12.29
C CYS A 305 -17.18 18.81 -11.25
N ILE A 306 -17.59 17.57 -11.03
CA ILE A 306 -16.86 16.63 -10.13
C ILE A 306 -15.45 16.37 -10.65
N ARG A 307 -15.27 16.14 -11.95
CA ARG A 307 -13.94 16.04 -12.56
C ARG A 307 -13.15 17.33 -12.42
N GLY A 308 -13.80 18.49 -12.61
CA GLY A 308 -13.24 19.82 -12.45
C GLY A 308 -12.69 20.05 -11.05
N LEU A 309 -13.41 19.68 -9.99
CA LEU A 309 -12.93 19.76 -8.60
C LEU A 309 -11.58 19.06 -8.42
N SER A 310 -11.41 17.87 -8.99
CA SER A 310 -10.15 17.15 -8.91
C SER A 310 -9.04 17.80 -9.76
N ARG A 311 -9.37 18.39 -10.91
CA ARG A 311 -8.40 19.00 -11.85
C ARG A 311 -7.88 20.35 -11.39
N VAL A 312 -8.65 21.12 -10.62
CA VAL A 312 -8.22 22.45 -10.17
C VAL A 312 -7.49 22.45 -8.82
N PHE A 313 -7.69 21.42 -8.00
CA PHE A 313 -7.05 21.37 -6.68
C PHE A 313 -5.58 20.94 -6.79
N HIS A 314 -4.77 21.81 -7.37
CA HIS A 314 -3.33 21.64 -7.59
C HIS A 314 -2.61 22.98 -7.36
N PRO A 315 -1.32 22.99 -6.93
CA PRO A 315 -0.52 24.20 -6.79
C PRO A 315 0.03 24.71 -8.15
N VAL A 316 -0.17 23.92 -9.20
CA VAL A 316 0.23 24.19 -10.58
C VAL A 316 -0.96 23.87 -11.48
N ASP A 317 -1.28 24.74 -12.40
CA ASP A 317 -2.28 24.48 -13.44
C ASP A 317 -1.79 23.36 -14.36
N LEU A 318 -2.56 22.29 -14.47
CA LEU A 318 -2.17 21.11 -15.24
C LEU A 318 -2.25 21.33 -16.76
N ALA A 319 -2.88 22.41 -17.25
CA ALA A 319 -3.00 22.74 -18.66
C ALA A 319 -1.90 23.71 -19.13
N THR A 320 -1.41 24.59 -18.26
CA THR A 320 -0.42 25.61 -18.61
C THR A 320 0.96 25.37 -17.99
N GLY A 321 1.01 24.61 -16.92
CA GLY A 321 2.23 24.40 -16.13
C GLY A 321 2.59 25.64 -15.27
N GLU A 322 1.70 26.59 -15.10
CA GLU A 322 1.93 27.79 -14.29
C GLU A 322 1.48 27.59 -12.84
N ARG A 323 2.09 28.30 -11.93
CA ARG A 323 1.63 28.32 -10.54
C ARG A 323 0.26 28.99 -10.45
N VAL A 324 -0.57 28.48 -9.54
CA VAL A 324 -1.90 29.04 -9.26
C VAL A 324 -1.95 29.55 -7.83
N GLU A 325 -2.71 30.61 -7.59
CA GLU A 325 -2.95 31.12 -6.25
C GLU A 325 -4.03 30.30 -5.54
N ALA A 326 -3.83 29.99 -4.27
CA ALA A 326 -4.77 29.24 -3.44
C ALA A 326 -6.18 29.86 -3.44
N SER A 327 -6.27 31.19 -3.42
CA SER A 327 -7.54 31.94 -3.47
C SER A 327 -8.29 31.74 -4.80
N ALA A 328 -7.58 31.69 -5.92
CA ALA A 328 -8.17 31.45 -7.24
C ALA A 328 -8.73 30.03 -7.35
N VAL A 329 -7.96 29.04 -6.86
CA VAL A 329 -8.42 27.65 -6.77
C VAL A 329 -9.68 27.54 -5.89
N GLY A 330 -9.69 28.19 -4.71
CA GLY A 330 -10.86 28.21 -3.83
C GLY A 330 -12.12 28.70 -4.53
N ARG A 331 -12.04 29.83 -5.24
CA ARG A 331 -13.19 30.36 -6.04
C ARG A 331 -13.65 29.38 -7.13
N GLN A 332 -12.74 28.70 -7.81
CA GLN A 332 -13.12 27.71 -8.83
C GLN A 332 -13.80 26.48 -8.23
N LEU A 333 -13.33 26.00 -7.08
CA LEU A 333 -13.97 24.91 -6.34
C LEU A 333 -15.39 25.27 -5.93
N GLU A 334 -15.61 26.49 -5.39
CA GLU A 334 -16.93 27.01 -5.03
C GLU A 334 -17.86 27.11 -6.26
N GLN A 335 -17.36 27.58 -7.39
CA GLN A 335 -18.11 27.67 -8.64
C GLN A 335 -18.58 26.29 -9.14
N TYR A 336 -17.71 25.27 -9.11
CA TYR A 336 -18.13 23.91 -9.48
C TYR A 336 -19.18 23.37 -8.53
N LEU A 337 -19.03 23.55 -7.23
CA LEU A 337 -20.00 23.08 -6.25
C LEU A 337 -21.34 23.83 -6.34
N ALA A 338 -21.32 25.14 -6.64
CA ALA A 338 -22.53 25.91 -6.89
C ALA A 338 -23.29 25.38 -8.15
N ARG A 339 -22.58 25.04 -9.22
CA ARG A 339 -23.19 24.41 -10.42
C ARG A 339 -23.79 23.04 -10.12
N ILE A 340 -23.13 22.22 -9.29
CA ILE A 340 -23.65 20.92 -8.85
C ILE A 340 -24.92 21.13 -8.01
N LEU A 341 -24.91 22.08 -7.08
CA LEU A 341 -26.05 22.43 -6.24
C LEU A 341 -27.24 22.85 -7.09
N TYR A 342 -27.04 23.80 -7.99
CA TYR A 342 -28.09 24.30 -8.90
C TYR A 342 -28.71 23.16 -9.72
N ALA A 343 -27.89 22.30 -10.32
CA ALA A 343 -28.37 21.15 -11.11
C ALA A 343 -29.20 20.18 -10.26
N ALA A 344 -28.79 19.94 -9.01
CA ALA A 344 -29.51 19.07 -8.08
C ALA A 344 -30.87 19.67 -7.65
N GLU A 345 -30.89 20.93 -7.29
CA GLU A 345 -32.12 21.66 -6.88
C GLU A 345 -33.14 21.72 -8.01
N GLU A 346 -32.73 22.16 -9.21
CA GLU A 346 -33.53 22.20 -10.41
C GLU A 346 -34.08 20.84 -10.88
N SER A 347 -33.46 19.77 -10.42
CA SER A 347 -33.91 18.39 -10.71
C SER A 347 -34.82 17.81 -9.63
N GLY A 348 -35.14 18.59 -8.57
CA GLY A 348 -35.96 18.13 -7.46
C GLY A 348 -35.32 16.97 -6.69
N VAL A 349 -34.01 17.01 -6.50
CA VAL A 349 -33.28 16.01 -5.69
C VAL A 349 -33.63 16.23 -4.20
N ARG A 350 -33.78 15.15 -3.44
CA ARG A 350 -34.16 15.19 -2.02
C ARG A 350 -33.20 16.02 -1.18
N ALA A 351 -33.71 16.79 -0.22
CA ALA A 351 -32.93 17.65 0.68
C ALA A 351 -31.75 16.96 1.34
N LYS A 352 -31.92 15.70 1.80
CA LYS A 352 -30.83 14.90 2.39
C LYS A 352 -29.63 14.67 1.45
N VAL A 353 -29.85 14.68 0.14
CA VAL A 353 -28.77 14.56 -0.86
C VAL A 353 -28.12 15.93 -1.09
N ILE A 354 -28.92 17.01 -1.09
CA ILE A 354 -28.43 18.39 -1.17
C ILE A 354 -27.53 18.72 0.00
N GLU A 355 -27.87 18.28 1.22
CA GLU A 355 -27.03 18.44 2.42
C GLU A 355 -25.60 17.91 2.25
N ARG A 356 -25.40 16.88 1.41
CA ARG A 356 -24.06 16.35 1.09
C ARG A 356 -23.23 17.36 0.30
N ILE A 357 -23.85 18.08 -0.64
CA ILE A 357 -23.16 19.14 -1.39
C ILE A 357 -22.76 20.27 -0.43
N ALA A 358 -23.66 20.66 0.46
CA ALA A 358 -23.35 21.64 1.51
C ALA A 358 -22.24 21.19 2.46
N LYS A 359 -22.14 19.88 2.74
CA LYS A 359 -21.02 19.31 3.50
C LYS A 359 -19.69 19.51 2.76
N VAL A 360 -19.65 19.23 1.45
CA VAL A 360 -18.44 19.41 0.64
C VAL A 360 -18.07 20.88 0.50
N LEU A 361 -19.04 21.78 0.34
CA LEU A 361 -18.80 23.23 0.33
C LEU A 361 -18.05 23.70 1.59
N ARG A 362 -18.38 23.15 2.76
CA ARG A 362 -17.68 23.46 4.03
C ARG A 362 -16.22 22.98 4.06
N LEU A 363 -15.80 22.07 3.17
CA LEU A 363 -14.41 21.60 3.08
C LEU A 363 -13.53 22.52 2.23
N VAL A 364 -14.11 23.36 1.35
CA VAL A 364 -13.35 24.25 0.44
C VAL A 364 -12.34 25.14 1.18
N PRO A 365 -12.70 25.80 2.31
CA PRO A 365 -11.71 26.58 3.07
C PRO A 365 -10.53 25.74 3.56
N THR A 366 -10.76 24.49 3.98
CA THR A 366 -9.69 23.59 4.44
C THR A 366 -8.80 23.14 3.28
N TRP A 367 -9.38 22.86 2.12
CA TRP A 367 -8.61 22.55 0.90
C TRP A 367 -7.76 23.75 0.48
N THR A 368 -8.34 24.95 0.44
CA THR A 368 -7.62 26.20 0.14
C THR A 368 -6.50 26.46 1.15
N ALA A 369 -6.73 26.19 2.44
CA ALA A 369 -5.72 26.31 3.48
C ALA A 369 -4.54 25.32 3.25
N SER A 370 -4.79 24.15 2.67
CA SER A 370 -3.72 23.18 2.33
C SER A 370 -2.80 23.71 1.20
N LEU A 371 -3.37 24.40 0.21
CA LEU A 371 -2.57 25.08 -0.82
C LEU A 371 -1.74 26.21 -0.21
N THR A 372 -2.37 27.09 0.59
CA THR A 372 -1.67 28.19 1.27
C THR A 372 -0.55 27.68 2.19
N TRP A 373 -0.80 26.59 2.92
CA TRP A 373 0.22 25.96 3.75
C TRP A 373 1.40 25.47 2.89
N TRP A 374 1.12 24.79 1.78
CA TRP A 374 2.16 24.28 0.90
C TRP A 374 2.98 25.40 0.24
N GLU A 375 2.35 26.48 -0.19
CA GLU A 375 3.03 27.66 -0.73
C GLU A 375 4.01 28.26 0.30
N ARG A 376 3.59 28.38 1.56
CA ARG A 376 4.46 28.86 2.65
C ARG A 376 5.58 27.87 2.95
N PHE A 377 5.27 26.57 2.97
CA PHE A 377 6.24 25.52 3.20
C PHE A 377 7.32 25.55 2.10
N GLU A 378 6.93 25.57 0.83
CA GLU A 378 7.84 25.66 -0.32
C GLU A 378 8.72 26.93 -0.22
N SER A 379 8.12 28.09 0.05
CA SER A 379 8.85 29.34 0.16
C SER A 379 9.93 29.27 1.26
N ALA A 380 9.55 28.79 2.45
CA ALA A 380 10.50 28.65 3.56
C ALA A 380 11.65 27.68 3.23
N GLN A 381 11.35 26.55 2.58
CA GLN A 381 12.39 25.60 2.17
C GLN A 381 13.29 26.17 1.06
N ARG A 382 12.75 26.95 0.12
CA ARG A 382 13.50 27.61 -0.95
C ARG A 382 14.38 28.74 -0.42
N GLU A 383 13.87 29.54 0.51
CA GLU A 383 14.64 30.59 1.20
C GLU A 383 15.85 30.01 1.96
N ALA A 384 15.68 28.85 2.59
CA ALA A 384 16.75 28.14 3.29
C ALA A 384 17.91 27.68 2.38
N LEU A 385 17.70 27.63 1.04
CA LEU A 385 18.77 27.31 0.10
C LEU A 385 19.76 28.47 -0.13
N GLY A 386 19.41 29.71 0.27
CA GLY A 386 20.28 30.87 0.11
C GLY A 386 20.57 31.23 -1.35
N LEU A 387 19.64 30.97 -2.27
CA LEU A 387 19.78 31.23 -3.71
C LEU A 387 19.73 32.75 -4.01
N SER A 388 20.34 33.17 -5.13
CA SER A 388 20.14 34.52 -5.66
C SER A 388 18.64 34.77 -5.96
N ALA A 389 18.22 36.04 -5.95
CA ALA A 389 16.80 36.39 -6.21
C ALA A 389 16.33 35.85 -7.57
N GLU A 390 17.16 35.93 -8.62
CA GLU A 390 16.86 35.44 -9.95
C GLU A 390 16.68 33.91 -9.95
N LEU A 391 17.64 33.17 -9.37
CA LEU A 391 17.56 31.72 -9.32
C LEU A 391 16.42 31.24 -8.41
N SER A 392 16.13 31.95 -7.32
CA SER A 392 15.00 31.68 -6.44
C SER A 392 13.66 31.84 -7.16
N ALA A 393 13.50 32.88 -7.98
CA ALA A 393 12.33 33.09 -8.82
C ALA A 393 12.20 31.98 -9.88
N PHE A 394 13.30 31.62 -10.54
CA PHE A 394 13.33 30.53 -11.51
C PHE A 394 12.95 29.17 -10.88
N VAL A 395 13.49 28.86 -9.71
CA VAL A 395 13.13 27.63 -8.98
C VAL A 395 11.62 27.63 -8.68
N ARG A 396 11.08 28.75 -8.20
CA ARG A 396 9.65 28.88 -7.90
C ARG A 396 8.76 28.69 -9.14
N ASP A 397 9.11 29.38 -10.25
CA ASP A 397 8.19 29.55 -11.38
C ASP A 397 8.39 28.50 -12.50
N VAL A 398 9.54 27.80 -12.51
CA VAL A 398 9.87 26.81 -13.54
C VAL A 398 10.22 25.45 -12.94
N LEU A 399 11.16 25.37 -11.99
CA LEU A 399 11.64 24.08 -11.49
C LEU A 399 10.60 23.35 -10.62
N ILE A 400 9.88 24.06 -9.75
CA ILE A 400 8.80 23.48 -8.95
C ILE A 400 7.64 23.00 -9.83
N PRO A 401 7.11 23.77 -10.80
CA PRO A 401 6.15 23.27 -11.78
C PRO A 401 6.62 22.05 -12.55
N TRP A 402 7.88 22.05 -13.03
CA TRP A 402 8.47 20.90 -13.70
C TRP A 402 8.45 19.64 -12.81
N ALA A 403 8.91 19.77 -11.58
CA ALA A 403 8.91 18.66 -10.62
C ALA A 403 7.50 18.16 -10.30
N TYR A 404 6.54 19.10 -10.16
CA TYR A 404 5.15 18.76 -9.87
C TYR A 404 4.49 18.02 -11.03
N LEU A 405 4.65 18.50 -12.28
CA LEU A 405 4.12 17.84 -13.48
C LEU A 405 4.76 16.46 -13.69
N THR A 406 6.07 16.34 -13.44
CA THR A 406 6.77 15.04 -13.45
C THR A 406 6.16 14.06 -12.47
N HIS A 407 5.93 14.52 -11.23
CA HIS A 407 5.26 13.72 -10.20
C HIS A 407 3.83 13.32 -10.63
N ARG A 408 3.05 14.28 -11.16
CA ARG A 408 1.68 14.01 -11.63
C ARG A 408 1.64 13.01 -12.78
N LEU A 409 2.54 13.12 -13.75
CA LEU A 409 2.66 12.18 -14.86
C LEU A 409 2.95 10.75 -14.36
N GLY A 410 3.79 10.61 -13.34
CA GLY A 410 4.14 9.32 -12.73
C GLY A 410 2.97 8.63 -12.03
N VAL A 411 1.97 9.39 -11.54
CA VAL A 411 0.80 8.83 -10.83
C VAL A 411 -0.49 8.85 -11.64
N ALA A 412 -0.51 9.47 -12.82
CA ALA A 412 -1.68 9.52 -13.69
C ALA A 412 -2.03 8.14 -14.25
N SER A 413 -3.27 7.69 -14.04
CA SER A 413 -3.76 6.37 -14.46
C SER A 413 -4.36 6.36 -15.87
N HIS A 414 -4.95 7.48 -16.31
CA HIS A 414 -5.65 7.58 -17.59
C HIS A 414 -4.72 7.99 -18.74
N ALA A 415 -4.86 7.35 -19.89
CA ALA A 415 -4.03 7.61 -21.05
C ALA A 415 -4.15 9.05 -21.57
N THR A 416 -5.37 9.60 -21.58
CA THR A 416 -5.65 10.99 -21.98
C THR A 416 -4.95 11.99 -21.05
N GLU A 417 -5.12 11.84 -19.73
CA GLU A 417 -4.44 12.69 -18.73
C GLU A 417 -2.92 12.62 -18.89
N ARG A 418 -2.37 11.41 -19.11
CA ARG A 418 -0.93 11.26 -19.36
C ARG A 418 -0.44 11.95 -20.63
N ALA A 419 -1.25 11.96 -21.70
CA ALA A 419 -0.90 12.66 -22.93
C ALA A 419 -0.88 14.18 -22.70
N GLU A 420 -1.95 14.75 -22.13
CA GLU A 420 -2.03 16.17 -21.78
C GLU A 420 -0.86 16.61 -20.89
N LEU A 421 -0.55 15.83 -19.84
CA LEU A 421 0.56 16.15 -18.92
C LEU A 421 1.94 16.07 -19.60
N ARG A 422 2.16 15.17 -20.58
CA ARG A 422 3.42 15.11 -21.32
C ARG A 422 3.65 16.36 -22.16
N ASP A 423 2.61 16.86 -22.83
CA ASP A 423 2.72 18.06 -23.68
C ASP A 423 3.06 19.29 -22.82
N VAL A 424 2.38 19.46 -21.69
CA VAL A 424 2.66 20.55 -20.75
C VAL A 424 4.05 20.41 -20.12
N LEU A 425 4.43 19.22 -19.71
CA LEU A 425 5.76 18.94 -19.15
C LEU A 425 6.86 19.21 -20.17
N ALA A 426 6.65 18.88 -21.45
CA ALA A 426 7.61 19.17 -22.51
C ALA A 426 7.80 20.69 -22.66
N ALA A 427 6.72 21.48 -22.63
CA ALA A 427 6.79 22.95 -22.69
C ALA A 427 7.56 23.54 -21.48
N VAL A 428 7.28 23.05 -20.26
CA VAL A 428 8.00 23.50 -19.05
C VAL A 428 9.47 23.05 -19.08
N THR A 429 9.77 21.86 -19.60
CA THR A 429 11.15 21.37 -19.79
C THR A 429 11.92 22.24 -20.78
N ALA A 430 11.27 22.71 -21.86
CA ALA A 430 11.89 23.66 -22.78
C ALA A 430 12.19 25.01 -22.10
N LYS A 431 11.28 25.54 -21.26
CA LYS A 431 11.54 26.75 -20.44
C LYS A 431 12.74 26.54 -19.49
N LEU A 432 12.84 25.35 -18.89
CA LEU A 432 13.97 24.99 -18.01
C LEU A 432 15.29 24.99 -18.79
N ALA A 433 15.33 24.37 -19.95
CA ALA A 433 16.54 24.30 -20.80
C ALA A 433 16.95 25.66 -21.37
N ALA A 434 16.02 26.55 -21.66
CA ALA A 434 16.27 27.88 -22.19
C ALA A 434 16.79 28.91 -21.18
N SER A 435 16.77 28.60 -19.89
CA SER A 435 17.19 29.52 -18.81
C SER A 435 18.70 29.64 -18.73
N ALA A 436 19.23 30.86 -18.94
CA ALA A 436 20.65 31.16 -18.77
C ALA A 436 21.11 30.94 -17.30
N ALA A 437 20.28 31.34 -16.34
CA ALA A 437 20.58 31.15 -14.90
C ALA A 437 20.69 29.66 -14.56
N TRP A 438 19.88 28.81 -15.16
CA TRP A 438 19.95 27.36 -14.98
C TRP A 438 21.16 26.74 -15.66
N SER A 439 21.42 27.12 -16.91
CA SER A 439 22.52 26.57 -17.72
C SER A 439 23.92 26.98 -17.18
N ALA A 440 24.00 28.08 -16.44
CA ALA A 440 25.22 28.49 -15.75
C ALA A 440 25.58 27.68 -14.51
N LEU A 441 24.65 26.86 -14.01
CA LEU A 441 24.89 26.01 -12.85
C LEU A 441 25.71 24.76 -13.22
N LEU A 442 26.54 24.29 -12.32
CA LEU A 442 27.19 23.00 -12.46
C LEU A 442 26.15 21.88 -12.49
N PRO A 443 26.35 20.82 -13.29
CA PRO A 443 25.41 19.68 -13.37
C PRO A 443 25.04 19.08 -12.01
N THR A 444 26.00 18.98 -11.10
CA THR A 444 25.78 18.47 -9.74
C THR A 444 24.83 19.35 -8.91
N VAL A 445 24.86 20.68 -9.12
CA VAL A 445 23.95 21.63 -8.49
C VAL A 445 22.57 21.53 -9.10
N GLN A 446 22.48 21.40 -10.44
CA GLN A 446 21.21 21.17 -11.14
C GLN A 446 20.53 19.90 -10.62
N GLU A 447 21.25 18.79 -10.52
CA GLU A 447 20.73 17.52 -10.01
C GLU A 447 20.29 17.64 -8.53
N ALA A 448 21.05 18.38 -7.71
CA ALA A 448 20.71 18.61 -6.31
C ALA A 448 19.40 19.41 -6.20
N LEU A 449 19.23 20.48 -6.99
CA LEU A 449 18.02 21.29 -7.02
C LEU A 449 16.82 20.51 -7.57
N GLN A 450 17.01 19.67 -8.60
CA GLN A 450 15.96 18.80 -9.11
C GLN A 450 15.49 17.79 -8.05
N ARG A 451 16.42 17.13 -7.36
CA ARG A 451 16.08 16.20 -6.27
C ARG A 451 15.37 16.91 -5.12
N TRP A 452 15.82 18.11 -4.77
CA TRP A 452 15.16 18.94 -3.77
C TRP A 452 13.75 19.31 -4.20
N ALA A 453 13.53 19.79 -5.43
CA ALA A 453 12.21 20.14 -5.94
C ALA A 453 11.25 18.95 -5.95
N VAL A 454 11.72 17.76 -6.39
CA VAL A 454 10.94 16.51 -6.31
C VAL A 454 10.57 16.18 -4.85
N GLY A 455 11.48 16.37 -3.91
CA GLY A 455 11.19 16.20 -2.49
C GLY A 455 10.10 17.16 -1.98
N ILE A 456 10.19 18.44 -2.36
CA ILE A 456 9.22 19.48 -1.95
C ILE A 456 7.82 19.20 -2.51
N VAL A 457 7.69 18.86 -3.78
CA VAL A 457 6.37 18.60 -4.39
C VAL A 457 5.70 17.36 -3.83
N ALA A 458 6.46 16.39 -3.33
CA ALA A 458 5.92 15.20 -2.67
C ALA A 458 5.17 15.52 -1.35
N HIS A 459 5.40 16.70 -0.76
CA HIS A 459 4.69 17.16 0.43
C HIS A 459 3.34 17.82 0.11
N PHE A 460 2.98 18.06 -1.16
CA PHE A 460 1.62 18.46 -1.50
C PHE A 460 0.71 17.23 -1.60
N VAL A 461 0.10 16.88 -0.49
CA VAL A 461 -0.78 15.71 -0.40
C VAL A 461 -2.24 16.15 -0.42
N ARG A 462 -3.00 15.62 -1.37
CA ARG A 462 -4.42 15.96 -1.59
C ARG A 462 -5.38 14.92 -1.05
N THR A 463 -4.90 13.68 -0.92
CA THR A 463 -5.76 12.54 -0.58
C THR A 463 -5.01 11.55 0.31
N SER A 464 -5.75 10.80 1.10
CA SER A 464 -5.26 9.64 1.85
C SER A 464 -5.24 8.35 1.02
N SER A 465 -5.26 8.43 -0.31
CA SER A 465 -5.42 7.28 -1.23
C SER A 465 -4.42 6.15 -1.02
N CYS A 466 -3.22 6.44 -0.50
CA CYS A 466 -2.26 5.38 -0.15
C CYS A 466 -2.77 4.50 1.00
N VAL A 467 -3.43 5.09 2.01
CA VAL A 467 -4.04 4.36 3.13
C VAL A 467 -5.29 3.64 2.66
N GLU A 468 -6.10 4.24 1.79
CA GLU A 468 -7.28 3.61 1.19
C GLU A 468 -6.89 2.34 0.40
N GLY A 469 -5.83 2.42 -0.41
CA GLY A 469 -5.29 1.24 -1.12
C GLY A 469 -4.86 0.15 -0.13
N ARG A 470 -4.23 0.53 0.98
CA ARG A 470 -3.85 -0.41 2.03
C ARG A 470 -5.06 -1.02 2.73
N ASN A 471 -6.07 -0.22 3.06
CA ASN A 471 -7.34 -0.68 3.64
C ASN A 471 -8.08 -1.64 2.72
N GLY A 472 -8.07 -1.39 1.40
CA GLY A 472 -8.59 -2.29 0.38
C GLY A 472 -7.90 -3.67 0.40
N PHE A 473 -6.58 -3.69 0.45
CA PHE A 473 -5.79 -4.92 0.60
C PHE A 473 -6.15 -5.69 1.88
N LEU A 474 -6.21 -5.01 3.02
CA LEU A 474 -6.60 -5.62 4.30
C LEU A 474 -8.03 -6.16 4.26
N SER A 475 -8.93 -5.46 3.57
CA SER A 475 -10.32 -5.90 3.37
C SER A 475 -10.39 -7.22 2.61
N LEU A 476 -9.74 -7.31 1.46
CA LEU A 476 -9.67 -8.55 0.69
C LEU A 476 -9.09 -9.70 1.52
N ARG A 477 -8.02 -9.41 2.24
CA ARG A 477 -7.35 -10.38 3.10
C ARG A 477 -8.26 -10.87 4.23
N TYR A 478 -8.98 -9.96 4.87
CA TYR A 478 -9.94 -10.28 5.91
C TYR A 478 -11.10 -11.13 5.36
N HIS A 479 -11.67 -10.78 4.22
CA HIS A 479 -12.76 -11.56 3.60
C HIS A 479 -12.32 -12.99 3.28
N HIS A 480 -11.08 -13.18 2.90
CA HIS A 480 -10.52 -14.50 2.58
C HIS A 480 -10.31 -15.37 3.82
N ARG A 481 -9.83 -14.80 4.92
CA ARG A 481 -9.52 -15.54 6.16
C ARG A 481 -10.46 -15.29 7.33
N ARG A 482 -11.30 -14.27 7.25
CA ARG A 482 -12.20 -13.77 8.31
C ARG A 482 -11.49 -13.45 9.64
N ALA A 483 -10.17 -13.27 9.62
CA ALA A 483 -9.36 -12.88 10.76
C ALA A 483 -8.04 -12.27 10.30
N LEU A 484 -7.56 -11.26 11.04
CA LEU A 484 -6.25 -10.65 10.93
C LEU A 484 -5.64 -10.59 12.33
N PRO A 485 -5.06 -11.69 12.85
CA PRO A 485 -4.39 -11.64 14.15
C PRO A 485 -3.23 -10.62 14.15
N PRO A 486 -2.85 -10.03 15.29
CA PRO A 486 -1.82 -8.99 15.37
C PRO A 486 -0.49 -9.39 14.72
N GLU A 487 -0.04 -10.63 14.92
CA GLU A 487 1.20 -11.14 14.34
C GLU A 487 1.14 -11.21 12.81
N LEU A 488 0.00 -11.63 12.26
CA LEU A 488 -0.20 -11.66 10.81
C LEU A 488 -0.28 -10.24 10.24
N LEU A 489 -1.00 -9.33 10.90
CA LEU A 489 -1.07 -7.93 10.50
C LEU A 489 0.33 -7.31 10.45
N LYS A 490 1.13 -7.51 11.50
CA LYS A 490 2.53 -7.08 11.56
C LYS A 490 3.36 -7.68 10.41
N ALA A 491 3.25 -8.97 10.15
CA ALA A 491 3.97 -9.63 9.05
C ALA A 491 3.58 -9.03 7.68
N LEU A 492 2.29 -8.76 7.46
CA LEU A 492 1.79 -8.11 6.23
C LEU A 492 2.30 -6.66 6.10
N THR A 493 2.44 -5.93 7.20
CA THR A 493 3.08 -4.61 7.23
C THR A 493 4.55 -4.68 6.85
N VAL A 494 5.29 -5.64 7.40
CA VAL A 494 6.71 -5.86 7.04
C VAL A 494 6.85 -6.22 5.56
N ILE A 495 6.01 -7.11 5.05
CA ILE A 495 6.00 -7.47 3.62
C ILE A 495 5.72 -6.24 2.76
N HIS A 496 4.74 -5.41 3.13
CA HIS A 496 4.45 -4.16 2.41
C HIS A 496 5.66 -3.23 2.37
N ASN A 497 6.30 -3.02 3.49
CA ASN A 497 7.40 -2.07 3.62
C ASN A 497 8.69 -2.54 2.95
N TYR A 498 8.99 -3.84 2.99
CA TYR A 498 10.33 -4.36 2.67
C TYR A 498 10.36 -5.34 1.48
N VAL A 499 9.22 -5.84 1.00
CA VAL A 499 9.19 -6.85 -0.08
C VAL A 499 8.50 -6.34 -1.33
N LEU A 500 7.35 -5.66 -1.17
CA LEU A 500 6.60 -5.16 -2.32
C LEU A 500 7.36 -4.02 -3.00
N ARG A 501 7.59 -4.17 -4.30
CA ARG A 501 8.34 -3.20 -5.11
C ARG A 501 7.39 -2.44 -6.03
N ARG A 502 7.71 -1.18 -6.30
CA ARG A 502 7.14 -0.42 -7.42
C ARG A 502 7.83 -0.80 -8.73
N ASP A 503 7.37 -0.26 -9.85
CA ASP A 503 7.93 -0.50 -11.18
C ASP A 503 9.41 -0.06 -11.30
N ASP A 504 9.85 0.88 -10.46
CA ASP A 504 11.24 1.31 -10.32
C ASP A 504 12.14 0.32 -9.55
N GLY A 505 11.59 -0.81 -9.12
CA GLY A 505 12.28 -1.84 -8.36
C GLY A 505 12.49 -1.51 -6.87
N THR A 506 12.05 -0.34 -6.37
CA THR A 506 12.25 0.07 -4.97
C THR A 506 11.13 -0.40 -4.06
N THR A 507 11.46 -0.73 -2.81
CA THR A 507 10.50 -0.97 -1.74
C THR A 507 10.13 0.34 -1.03
N ALA A 508 9.05 0.34 -0.24
CA ALA A 508 8.69 1.50 0.58
C ALA A 508 9.82 1.87 1.57
N ALA A 509 10.50 0.87 2.13
CA ALA A 509 11.66 1.08 2.99
C ALA A 509 12.83 1.72 2.23
N ASN A 510 13.17 1.28 1.01
CA ASN A 510 14.21 1.92 0.21
C ASN A 510 13.92 3.40 -0.02
N ARG A 511 12.66 3.74 -0.31
CA ARG A 511 12.26 5.14 -0.54
C ARG A 511 12.28 5.98 0.73
N LEU A 512 11.84 5.42 1.88
CA LEU A 512 11.87 6.14 3.15
C LEU A 512 13.29 6.32 3.66
N PHE A 513 14.09 5.26 3.69
CA PHE A 513 15.43 5.30 4.30
C PHE A 513 16.53 5.76 3.32
N GLY A 514 16.29 5.74 2.00
CA GLY A 514 17.26 6.12 0.99
C GLY A 514 18.40 5.11 0.79
N VAL A 515 18.32 3.95 1.43
CA VAL A 515 19.33 2.89 1.38
C VAL A 515 18.69 1.52 1.13
N SER A 516 19.51 0.56 0.69
CA SER A 516 19.09 -0.83 0.52
C SER A 516 19.07 -1.56 1.86
N HIS A 517 18.30 -2.63 1.92
CA HIS A 517 18.23 -3.55 3.06
C HIS A 517 18.41 -5.00 2.61
N ALA A 518 18.68 -5.90 3.56
CA ALA A 518 18.78 -7.33 3.30
C ALA A 518 17.45 -7.91 2.77
N ASP A 519 17.53 -8.98 2.02
CA ASP A 519 16.34 -9.68 1.51
C ASP A 519 15.68 -10.51 2.61
N LEU A 520 14.39 -10.28 2.84
CA LEU A 520 13.61 -10.99 3.83
C LEU A 520 13.49 -12.49 3.50
N PHE A 521 13.27 -12.83 2.22
CA PHE A 521 13.06 -14.21 1.84
C PHE A 521 14.34 -15.04 1.98
N GLU A 522 15.50 -14.46 1.65
CA GLU A 522 16.80 -15.10 1.89
C GLU A 522 17.07 -15.31 3.40
N HIS A 523 16.65 -14.36 4.25
CA HIS A 523 16.70 -14.55 5.70
C HIS A 523 15.82 -15.74 6.15
N LEU A 524 14.57 -15.82 5.66
CA LEU A 524 13.65 -16.90 6.02
C LEU A 524 14.20 -18.28 5.62
N LEU A 525 14.89 -18.38 4.48
CA LEU A 525 15.57 -19.61 4.05
C LEU A 525 16.67 -20.06 5.01
N GLN A 526 17.30 -19.14 5.71
CA GLN A 526 18.37 -19.44 6.67
C GLN A 526 17.80 -19.87 8.04
N VAL A 527 16.72 -19.21 8.51
CA VAL A 527 16.21 -19.40 9.87
C VAL A 527 15.13 -20.48 9.98
N ILE A 528 14.35 -20.70 8.93
CA ILE A 528 13.29 -21.73 8.93
C ILE A 528 13.87 -23.06 8.44
N PRO A 529 13.84 -24.11 9.25
CA PRO A 529 14.34 -25.40 8.81
C PRO A 529 13.45 -26.03 7.73
N PRO A 530 14.03 -26.85 6.82
CA PRO A 530 13.26 -27.56 5.82
C PRO A 530 12.21 -28.47 6.45
N LEU A 531 11.06 -28.61 5.78
CA LEU A 531 10.02 -29.53 6.22
C LEU A 531 10.58 -30.94 6.37
N PRO A 532 10.21 -31.67 7.42
CA PRO A 532 10.67 -33.04 7.61
C PRO A 532 10.13 -33.97 6.51
N LEU A 533 10.76 -35.11 6.33
CA LEU A 533 10.21 -36.17 5.49
C LEU A 533 8.89 -36.69 6.07
N PRO A 534 7.93 -37.12 5.24
CA PRO A 534 6.70 -37.73 5.69
C PRO A 534 6.99 -38.95 6.57
N ARG A 535 6.24 -39.12 7.66
CA ARG A 535 6.28 -40.36 8.44
C ARG A 535 5.74 -41.49 7.58
N LYS A 536 6.46 -42.66 7.54
CA LYS A 536 5.86 -43.88 6.99
C LYS A 536 4.60 -44.18 7.84
N ARG A 537 3.43 -44.29 7.21
CA ARG A 537 2.32 -44.96 7.89
C ARG A 537 2.80 -46.36 8.20
N ALA A 538 2.67 -46.81 9.44
CA ALA A 538 2.72 -48.22 9.75
C ALA A 538 1.65 -48.88 8.89
N ALA A 539 2.06 -49.84 8.07
CA ALA A 539 1.18 -50.65 7.25
C ALA A 539 0.27 -51.47 8.14
#